data_611cf5358f4fe78a7a8a2f53c8d36403
#
_entry.id   611cf5358f4fe78a7a8a2f53c8d36403
#
_cell.length_a   1.000
_cell.length_b   1.000
_cell.length_c   1.000
_cell.angle_alpha   90.00
_cell.angle_beta   90.00
_cell.angle_gamma   90.00
#
_symmetry.space_group_name_H-M   'P 1'
#
loop_
_entity.id
_entity.type
_entity.pdbx_description
1 polymer ?
#
loop_
_entity_poly.entity_id
_entity_poly.type
_entity_poly.pdbx_seq_one_letter_code
_entity_poly.pdbx_strand_id
1 'polypeptide(L)'
;AHIDSAFAVRDRNWNRQYSFDMFLRYVLPYRIGHEGLSLWRGNLSMAALEQESYKQNIFNSTYVYEIANTISWLLRPAIYYPSRHLPNFPLDKLPNLKLASCREYAHLCAALFRARGIPATVDFVPQWGNRSLGHVWCVFFPNNQTSIPVELCEPLGTEFMRRREDRLPKVFRNTYEKNPYSLYVQNKERDSLPYVFNTPYILDVTDQYVETSDVDVHLYNLDYDTRYVYLSVFNDQKWSIVHWARKKGTKARFTKLGRDIVYLPVYFIQGLTIPAGN
;
A
#
# COMPACT_ATOMS: atom_id res chain seq x y z
N ALA A 1 -3.55 -25.77 -4.77
CA ALA A 1 -3.69 -25.37 -3.36
C ALA A 1 -4.17 -23.91 -3.19
N HIS A 2 -3.33 -22.87 -3.44
CA HIS A 2 -3.76 -21.46 -3.21
C HIS A 2 -4.96 -21.03 -4.07
N ILE A 3 -4.98 -21.41 -5.34
CA ILE A 3 -6.08 -21.09 -6.26
C ILE A 3 -7.36 -21.78 -5.79
N ASP A 4 -7.32 -23.06 -5.54
CA ASP A 4 -8.47 -23.85 -5.09
C ASP A 4 -9.04 -23.32 -3.78
N SER A 5 -8.17 -22.99 -2.82
CA SER A 5 -8.59 -22.35 -1.56
C SER A 5 -9.22 -20.97 -1.77
N ALA A 6 -8.73 -20.19 -2.75
CA ALA A 6 -9.31 -18.88 -3.05
C ALA A 6 -10.71 -19.02 -3.66
N PHE A 7 -10.91 -19.97 -4.58
CA PHE A 7 -12.23 -20.23 -5.15
C PHE A 7 -13.19 -20.82 -4.13
N ALA A 8 -12.74 -21.72 -3.25
CA ALA A 8 -13.57 -22.28 -2.19
C ALA A 8 -14.13 -21.22 -1.23
N VAL A 9 -13.34 -20.17 -0.91
CA VAL A 9 -13.86 -19.07 -0.07
C VAL A 9 -14.74 -18.10 -0.85
N ARG A 10 -14.53 -17.96 -2.18
CA ARG A 10 -15.38 -17.12 -3.02
C ARG A 10 -16.84 -17.56 -3.04
N ASP A 11 -17.07 -18.87 -3.01
CA ASP A 11 -18.42 -19.45 -3.09
C ASP A 11 -19.21 -19.34 -1.77
N ARG A 12 -18.57 -18.88 -0.69
CA ARG A 12 -19.25 -18.60 0.57
C ARG A 12 -20.21 -17.41 0.42
N ASN A 13 -21.35 -17.48 1.10
CA ASN A 13 -22.48 -16.55 0.90
C ASN A 13 -22.09 -15.08 1.01
N TRP A 14 -21.25 -14.68 2.00
CA TRP A 14 -20.87 -13.29 2.20
C TRP A 14 -19.94 -12.73 1.11
N ASN A 15 -19.23 -13.60 0.37
CA ASN A 15 -18.32 -13.18 -0.69
C ASN A 15 -19.02 -12.97 -2.03
N ARG A 16 -20.29 -13.36 -2.16
CA ARG A 16 -21.07 -13.15 -3.39
C ARG A 16 -21.36 -11.67 -3.70
N GLN A 17 -21.23 -10.79 -2.70
CA GLN A 17 -21.32 -9.34 -2.91
C GLN A 17 -20.17 -8.76 -3.74
N TYR A 18 -19.01 -9.46 -3.78
CA TYR A 18 -17.85 -8.99 -4.53
C TYR A 18 -17.93 -9.40 -6.00
N SER A 19 -17.62 -8.45 -6.88
CA SER A 19 -17.48 -8.74 -8.30
C SER A 19 -16.33 -9.73 -8.57
N PHE A 20 -16.39 -10.42 -9.70
CA PHE A 20 -15.32 -11.32 -10.08
C PHE A 20 -13.99 -10.57 -10.29
N ASP A 21 -14.06 -9.34 -10.76
CA ASP A 21 -12.90 -8.46 -10.91
C ASP A 21 -12.22 -8.16 -9.55
N MET A 22 -13.00 -7.82 -8.51
CA MET A 22 -12.47 -7.63 -7.16
C MET A 22 -11.84 -8.91 -6.61
N PHE A 23 -12.45 -10.07 -6.90
CA PHE A 23 -11.86 -11.35 -6.53
C PHE A 23 -10.51 -11.58 -7.22
N LEU A 24 -10.43 -11.37 -8.54
CA LEU A 24 -9.20 -11.55 -9.31
C LEU A 24 -8.08 -10.62 -8.83
N ARG A 25 -8.41 -9.37 -8.51
CA ARG A 25 -7.43 -8.35 -8.13
C ARG A 25 -6.97 -8.48 -6.69
N TYR A 26 -7.87 -8.75 -5.74
CA TYR A 26 -7.59 -8.54 -4.32
C TYR A 26 -7.85 -9.75 -3.41
N VAL A 27 -8.34 -10.87 -3.96
CA VAL A 27 -8.47 -12.13 -3.22
C VAL A 27 -7.59 -13.22 -3.80
N LEU A 28 -7.66 -13.45 -5.12
CA LEU A 28 -6.97 -14.54 -5.80
C LEU A 28 -5.43 -14.48 -5.68
N PRO A 29 -4.75 -13.31 -5.80
CA PRO A 29 -3.30 -13.28 -5.77
C PRO A 29 -2.75 -13.90 -4.48
N TYR A 30 -1.84 -14.85 -4.62
CA TYR A 30 -1.27 -15.55 -3.48
C TYR A 30 -0.14 -14.77 -2.79
N ARG A 31 0.53 -13.87 -3.50
CA ARG A 31 1.50 -12.93 -2.94
C ARG A 31 0.86 -11.60 -2.60
N ILE A 32 1.32 -10.99 -1.53
CA ILE A 32 0.95 -9.64 -1.12
C ILE A 32 2.10 -8.69 -1.38
N GLY A 33 3.31 -9.11 -1.11
CA GLY A 33 4.55 -8.37 -1.36
C GLY A 33 5.71 -9.30 -1.69
N HIS A 34 6.80 -9.18 -0.94
CA HIS A 34 8.03 -9.95 -1.13
C HIS A 34 8.23 -11.04 -0.07
N GLU A 35 7.17 -11.42 0.64
CA GLU A 35 7.19 -12.47 1.66
C GLU A 35 7.68 -13.81 1.10
N GLY A 36 8.25 -14.64 1.97
CA GLY A 36 8.63 -16.01 1.66
C GLY A 36 7.42 -16.86 1.23
N LEU A 37 7.62 -17.76 0.29
CA LEU A 37 6.56 -18.65 -0.19
C LEU A 37 6.10 -19.60 0.89
N SER A 38 4.79 -19.72 1.08
CA SER A 38 4.18 -20.69 1.99
C SER A 38 2.72 -20.97 1.61
N LEU A 39 2.14 -22.02 2.14
CA LEU A 39 0.73 -22.35 1.96
C LEU A 39 -0.17 -21.60 2.96
N TRP A 40 0.06 -20.31 3.13
CA TRP A 40 -0.56 -19.51 4.17
C TRP A 40 -2.10 -19.54 4.16
N ARG A 41 -2.77 -19.69 3.00
CA ARG A 41 -4.24 -19.76 2.95
C ARG A 41 -4.80 -20.93 3.72
N GLY A 42 -4.14 -22.07 3.69
CA GLY A 42 -4.52 -23.24 4.49
C GLY A 42 -4.07 -23.11 5.95
N ASN A 43 -2.86 -22.60 6.18
CA ASN A 43 -2.24 -22.54 7.51
C ASN A 43 -2.76 -21.38 8.38
N LEU A 44 -3.21 -20.29 7.74
CA LEU A 44 -3.87 -19.17 8.41
C LEU A 44 -5.40 -19.37 8.52
N SER A 45 -5.90 -20.60 8.24
CA SER A 45 -7.28 -20.95 8.53
C SER A 45 -7.46 -20.88 10.04
N MET A 46 -8.09 -19.83 10.50
CA MET A 46 -8.08 -19.43 11.90
C MET A 46 -9.24 -20.11 12.62
N ALA A 47 -8.97 -21.26 13.21
CA ALA A 47 -9.89 -21.92 14.13
C ALA A 47 -10.42 -20.97 15.23
N ALA A 48 -9.61 -19.99 15.65
CA ALA A 48 -10.04 -19.00 16.64
C ALA A 48 -11.05 -17.97 16.11
N LEU A 49 -11.00 -17.60 14.81
CA LEU A 49 -12.03 -16.75 14.18
C LEU A 49 -13.25 -17.57 13.74
N GLU A 50 -13.11 -18.87 13.62
CA GLU A 50 -14.21 -19.76 13.21
C GLU A 50 -15.22 -19.98 14.33
N GLN A 51 -14.81 -19.94 15.59
CA GLN A 51 -15.71 -20.28 16.70
C GLN A 51 -16.79 -19.23 16.96
N GLU A 52 -16.58 -17.95 16.66
CA GLU A 52 -17.60 -16.93 16.97
C GLU A 52 -18.52 -16.58 15.79
N SER A 53 -18.01 -16.61 14.57
CA SER A 53 -18.72 -16.06 13.39
C SER A 53 -19.62 -17.05 12.66
N TYR A 54 -19.51 -18.36 12.89
CA TYR A 54 -20.37 -19.36 12.25
C TYR A 54 -21.81 -19.39 12.82
N LYS A 55 -22.02 -18.76 13.96
CA LYS A 55 -23.35 -18.81 14.63
C LYS A 55 -24.37 -17.79 14.13
N GLN A 56 -23.96 -16.84 13.32
CA GLN A 56 -24.85 -15.78 12.82
C GLN A 56 -24.87 -15.74 11.30
N ASN A 57 -26.02 -16.08 10.72
CA ASN A 57 -26.35 -15.87 9.30
C ASN A 57 -26.51 -14.39 8.94
N ILE A 58 -25.73 -13.48 9.54
CA ILE A 58 -25.85 -12.03 9.32
C ILE A 58 -24.83 -11.62 8.26
N PHE A 59 -25.32 -11.50 7.03
CA PHE A 59 -24.54 -11.10 5.85
C PHE A 59 -24.75 -9.60 5.57
N ASN A 60 -24.07 -8.75 6.31
CA ASN A 60 -24.07 -7.33 6.04
C ASN A 60 -22.65 -6.74 6.19
N SER A 61 -22.50 -5.48 5.84
CA SER A 61 -21.24 -4.75 6.00
C SER A 61 -20.69 -4.81 7.44
N THR A 62 -21.55 -4.89 8.44
CA THR A 62 -21.20 -4.99 9.86
C THR A 62 -20.29 -6.19 10.12
N TYR A 63 -20.59 -7.35 9.51
CA TYR A 63 -19.80 -8.56 9.67
C TYR A 63 -18.34 -8.41 9.18
N VAL A 64 -18.14 -7.73 8.04
CA VAL A 64 -16.79 -7.49 7.51
C VAL A 64 -15.99 -6.58 8.45
N TYR A 65 -16.64 -5.58 9.06
CA TYR A 65 -16.01 -4.73 10.07
C TYR A 65 -15.70 -5.47 11.38
N GLU A 66 -16.54 -6.39 11.82
CA GLU A 66 -16.26 -7.24 12.98
C GLU A 66 -15.03 -8.13 12.75
N ILE A 67 -14.94 -8.75 11.56
CA ILE A 67 -13.75 -9.50 11.16
C ILE A 67 -12.51 -8.59 11.16
N ALA A 68 -12.61 -7.39 10.60
CA ALA A 68 -11.51 -6.44 10.55
C ALA A 68 -11.01 -6.07 11.95
N ASN A 69 -11.91 -5.76 12.87
CA ASN A 69 -11.57 -5.48 14.26
C ASN A 69 -10.92 -6.69 14.95
N THR A 70 -11.46 -7.89 14.74
CA THR A 70 -10.91 -9.11 15.30
C THR A 70 -9.50 -9.41 14.78
N ILE A 71 -9.27 -9.25 13.47
CA ILE A 71 -7.96 -9.39 12.85
C ILE A 71 -6.98 -8.37 13.44
N SER A 72 -7.36 -7.11 13.52
CA SER A 72 -6.53 -6.05 14.08
C SER A 72 -6.14 -6.34 15.54
N TRP A 73 -7.06 -6.87 16.34
CA TRP A 73 -6.79 -7.25 17.73
C TRP A 73 -5.87 -8.47 17.86
N LEU A 74 -6.11 -9.52 17.08
CA LEU A 74 -5.33 -10.77 17.12
C LEU A 74 -3.88 -10.60 16.67
N LEU A 75 -3.64 -9.67 15.78
CA LEU A 75 -2.34 -9.44 15.18
C LEU A 75 -1.42 -8.53 16.01
N ARG A 76 -1.80 -8.16 17.23
CA ARG A 76 -0.92 -7.36 18.09
C ARG A 76 0.41 -8.07 18.30
N PRO A 77 1.52 -7.59 17.73
CA PRO A 77 2.82 -8.19 17.96
C PRO A 77 3.24 -7.98 19.41
N ALA A 78 3.93 -8.95 19.99
CA ALA A 78 4.56 -8.76 21.29
C ALA A 78 5.70 -7.74 21.22
N ILE A 79 6.36 -7.66 20.05
CA ILE A 79 7.46 -6.73 19.77
C ILE A 79 7.25 -6.14 18.38
N TYR A 80 7.07 -4.82 18.33
CA TYR A 80 7.11 -4.05 17.10
C TYR A 80 8.56 -3.62 16.83
N TYR A 81 9.11 -4.01 15.68
CA TYR A 81 10.48 -3.70 15.30
C TYR A 81 10.49 -2.80 14.06
N PRO A 82 10.78 -1.51 14.18
CA PRO A 82 10.78 -0.57 13.05
C PRO A 82 12.01 -0.72 12.15
N SER A 83 12.41 -1.95 11.81
CA SER A 83 13.61 -2.22 11.00
C SER A 83 13.27 -2.54 9.56
N ARG A 84 14.04 -1.96 8.64
CA ARG A 84 14.04 -2.32 7.22
C ARG A 84 14.75 -3.64 6.91
N HIS A 85 15.36 -4.27 7.90
CA HIS A 85 16.30 -5.39 7.75
C HIS A 85 15.77 -6.73 8.24
N LEU A 86 14.46 -6.84 8.50
CA LEU A 86 13.87 -8.14 8.79
C LEU A 86 13.90 -9.01 7.52
N PRO A 87 14.22 -10.30 7.64
CA PRO A 87 14.10 -11.25 6.55
C PRO A 87 12.66 -11.32 6.02
N ASN A 88 12.50 -11.71 4.76
CA ASN A 88 11.18 -11.93 4.18
C ASN A 88 10.57 -13.25 4.70
N PHE A 89 10.01 -13.22 5.90
CA PHE A 89 9.39 -14.39 6.50
C PHE A 89 8.16 -14.87 5.72
N PRO A 90 7.91 -16.19 5.67
CA PRO A 90 6.63 -16.72 5.25
C PRO A 90 5.50 -16.23 6.15
N LEU A 91 4.35 -15.85 5.56
CA LEU A 91 3.24 -15.23 6.29
C LEU A 91 2.67 -16.12 7.39
N ASP A 92 2.63 -17.44 7.19
CA ASP A 92 2.12 -18.42 8.15
C ASP A 92 3.04 -18.63 9.37
N LYS A 93 4.25 -18.10 9.34
CA LYS A 93 5.20 -18.15 10.48
C LYS A 93 5.12 -16.90 11.36
N LEU A 94 4.69 -15.76 10.82
CA LEU A 94 4.65 -14.49 11.53
C LEU A 94 3.86 -14.53 12.86
N PRO A 95 2.67 -15.17 12.96
CA PRO A 95 1.92 -15.23 14.21
C PRO A 95 2.71 -15.86 15.36
N ASN A 96 3.57 -16.85 15.06
CA ASN A 96 4.37 -17.54 16.06
C ASN A 96 5.62 -16.78 16.47
N LEU A 97 6.16 -15.93 15.57
CA LEU A 97 7.34 -15.12 15.85
C LEU A 97 7.03 -13.96 16.79
N LYS A 98 5.77 -13.49 16.82
CA LYS A 98 5.32 -12.31 17.58
C LYS A 98 6.23 -11.09 17.41
N LEU A 99 6.87 -11.01 16.27
CA LEU A 99 7.78 -9.95 15.85
C LEU A 99 7.36 -9.47 14.46
N ALA A 100 7.08 -8.19 14.31
CA ALA A 100 6.72 -7.62 13.02
C ALA A 100 7.13 -6.16 12.92
N SER A 101 7.47 -5.72 11.71
CA SER A 101 7.42 -4.31 11.31
C SER A 101 6.05 -3.98 10.71
N CYS A 102 5.83 -2.71 10.36
CA CYS A 102 4.59 -2.32 9.67
C CYS A 102 4.33 -3.14 8.39
N ARG A 103 5.38 -3.54 7.68
CA ARG A 103 5.27 -4.33 6.45
C ARG A 103 4.75 -5.74 6.71
N GLU A 104 5.42 -6.49 7.61
CA GLU A 104 5.02 -7.86 7.95
C GLU A 104 3.59 -7.88 8.49
N TYR A 105 3.27 -6.91 9.34
CA TYR A 105 1.93 -6.76 9.89
C TYR A 105 0.88 -6.51 8.79
N ALA A 106 1.11 -5.52 7.93
CA ALA A 106 0.18 -5.19 6.85
C ALA A 106 -0.01 -6.37 5.88
N HIS A 107 1.07 -7.10 5.55
CA HIS A 107 1.00 -8.27 4.68
C HIS A 107 0.22 -9.41 5.35
N LEU A 108 0.48 -9.70 6.63
CA LEU A 108 -0.25 -10.73 7.37
C LEU A 108 -1.73 -10.38 7.50
N CYS A 109 -2.05 -9.12 7.79
CA CYS A 109 -3.42 -8.62 7.85
C CYS A 109 -4.15 -8.83 6.51
N ALA A 110 -3.53 -8.44 5.39
CA ALA A 110 -4.11 -8.64 4.06
C ALA A 110 -4.26 -10.14 3.72
N ALA A 111 -3.32 -10.99 4.14
CA ALA A 111 -3.41 -12.45 3.96
C ALA A 111 -4.62 -13.04 4.70
N LEU A 112 -4.86 -12.61 5.93
CA LEU A 112 -5.99 -13.06 6.74
C LEU A 112 -7.33 -12.66 6.13
N PHE A 113 -7.48 -11.43 5.64
CA PHE A 113 -8.66 -11.01 4.88
C PHE A 113 -8.87 -11.88 3.64
N ARG A 114 -7.82 -12.07 2.83
CA ARG A 114 -7.88 -12.91 1.61
C ARG A 114 -8.19 -14.37 1.91
N ALA A 115 -7.69 -14.91 3.02
CA ALA A 115 -8.02 -16.27 3.46
C ALA A 115 -9.53 -16.42 3.79
N ARG A 116 -10.20 -15.32 4.10
CA ARG A 116 -11.64 -15.25 4.32
C ARG A 116 -12.44 -14.89 3.06
N GLY A 117 -11.76 -14.63 1.94
CA GLY A 117 -12.39 -14.20 0.69
C GLY A 117 -12.76 -12.71 0.68
N ILE A 118 -12.30 -11.94 1.66
CA ILE A 118 -12.46 -10.49 1.72
C ILE A 118 -11.35 -9.86 0.90
N PRO A 119 -11.66 -9.04 -0.12
CA PRO A 119 -10.66 -8.35 -0.91
C PRO A 119 -9.80 -7.44 -0.03
N ALA A 120 -8.48 -7.56 -0.15
CA ALA A 120 -7.53 -6.77 0.64
C ALA A 120 -6.20 -6.58 -0.09
N THR A 121 -5.53 -5.49 0.24
CA THR A 121 -4.21 -5.13 -0.27
C THR A 121 -3.44 -4.31 0.78
N VAL A 122 -2.32 -3.71 0.37
CA VAL A 122 -1.57 -2.78 1.19
C VAL A 122 -1.42 -1.44 0.50
N ASP A 123 -1.56 -0.38 1.28
CA ASP A 123 -1.24 0.98 0.89
C ASP A 123 0.03 1.42 1.62
N PHE A 124 0.78 2.34 1.01
CA PHE A 124 2.02 2.81 1.60
C PHE A 124 2.32 4.26 1.25
N VAL A 125 3.01 4.93 2.15
CA VAL A 125 3.67 6.20 1.93
C VAL A 125 5.17 5.93 1.77
N PRO A 126 5.80 6.31 0.64
CA PRO A 126 7.23 6.05 0.43
C PRO A 126 8.11 6.75 1.45
N GLN A 127 7.72 7.96 1.83
CA GLN A 127 8.36 8.80 2.82
C GLN A 127 7.33 9.75 3.41
N TRP A 128 7.28 9.89 4.74
CA TRP A 128 6.47 10.89 5.42
C TRP A 128 6.97 12.31 5.12
N GLY A 129 6.07 13.27 5.10
CA GLY A 129 6.41 14.68 4.92
C GLY A 129 6.99 15.36 6.16
N ASN A 130 6.77 14.81 7.35
CA ASN A 130 7.14 15.43 8.63
C ASN A 130 7.85 14.49 9.62
N ARG A 131 8.17 13.27 9.24
CA ARG A 131 8.93 12.32 10.06
C ARG A 131 9.71 11.32 9.21
N SER A 132 10.67 10.64 9.82
CA SER A 132 11.55 9.68 9.15
C SER A 132 10.82 8.46 8.63
N LEU A 133 11.40 7.82 7.61
CA LEU A 133 10.93 6.59 6.96
C LEU A 133 9.61 6.76 6.19
N GLY A 134 9.20 5.71 5.53
CA GLY A 134 7.88 5.49 4.98
C GLY A 134 7.04 4.64 5.94
N HIS A 135 5.85 4.24 5.49
CA HIS A 135 4.96 3.39 6.25
C HIS A 135 4.10 2.53 5.32
N VAL A 136 3.66 1.38 5.81
CA VAL A 136 2.81 0.44 5.08
C VAL A 136 1.68 0.01 6.01
N TRP A 137 0.46 -0.04 5.51
CA TRP A 137 -0.71 -0.52 6.26
C TRP A 137 -1.61 -1.38 5.36
N CYS A 138 -2.44 -2.19 5.99
CA CYS A 138 -3.40 -3.01 5.29
C CYS A 138 -4.62 -2.18 4.87
N VAL A 139 -5.22 -2.55 3.75
CA VAL A 139 -6.51 -2.01 3.29
C VAL A 139 -7.40 -3.18 2.90
N PHE A 140 -8.63 -3.20 3.41
CA PHE A 140 -9.67 -4.13 2.97
C PHE A 140 -10.81 -3.39 2.27
N PHE A 141 -11.58 -4.13 1.49
CA PHE A 141 -12.72 -3.59 0.76
C PHE A 141 -14.02 -4.21 1.33
N PRO A 142 -14.83 -3.45 2.08
CA PRO A 142 -16.12 -3.94 2.57
C PRO A 142 -17.14 -4.15 1.45
N ASN A 143 -16.93 -3.52 0.31
CA ASN A 143 -17.72 -3.62 -0.92
C ASN A 143 -16.83 -3.33 -2.15
N ASN A 144 -17.42 -3.29 -3.35
CA ASN A 144 -16.67 -3.08 -4.60
C ASN A 144 -16.15 -1.63 -4.79
N GLN A 145 -16.52 -0.68 -3.96
CA GLN A 145 -16.26 0.76 -4.16
C GLN A 145 -15.41 1.38 -3.05
N THR A 146 -15.61 0.93 -1.83
CA THR A 146 -15.00 1.53 -0.63
C THR A 146 -13.77 0.75 -0.20
N SER A 147 -12.74 1.45 0.23
CA SER A 147 -11.55 0.88 0.86
C SER A 147 -11.37 1.44 2.27
N ILE A 148 -11.05 0.57 3.22
CA ILE A 148 -10.87 0.92 4.63
C ILE A 148 -9.46 0.53 5.07
N PRO A 149 -8.63 1.49 5.49
CA PRO A 149 -7.32 1.20 6.05
C PRO A 149 -7.43 0.57 7.45
N VAL A 150 -6.52 -0.35 7.70
CA VAL A 150 -6.36 -1.06 8.99
C VAL A 150 -4.93 -0.87 9.45
N GLU A 151 -4.77 -0.21 10.59
CA GLU A 151 -3.48 0.00 11.24
C GLU A 151 -3.42 -0.76 12.57
N LEU A 152 -2.23 -1.15 12.96
CA LEU A 152 -2.00 -1.89 14.20
C LEU A 152 -2.44 -1.08 15.43
N CYS A 153 -3.31 -1.68 16.24
CA CYS A 153 -3.79 -1.08 17.50
C CYS A 153 -4.53 0.25 17.35
N GLU A 154 -4.97 0.58 16.14
CA GLU A 154 -5.72 1.79 15.87
C GLU A 154 -7.16 1.46 15.43
N PRO A 155 -8.12 2.38 15.59
CA PRO A 155 -9.43 2.24 14.99
C PRO A 155 -9.37 2.11 13.47
N LEU A 156 -10.36 1.45 12.89
CA LEU A 156 -10.48 1.34 11.45
C LEU A 156 -10.68 2.72 10.79
N GLY A 157 -10.13 2.88 9.60
CA GLY A 157 -10.24 4.12 8.83
C GLY A 157 -9.02 5.01 8.93
N THR A 158 -9.16 6.27 8.54
CA THR A 158 -8.03 7.21 8.42
C THR A 158 -7.79 8.08 9.66
N GLU A 159 -8.58 7.90 10.72
CA GLU A 159 -8.49 8.76 11.92
C GLU A 159 -7.13 8.70 12.61
N PHE A 160 -6.46 7.54 12.58
CA PHE A 160 -5.15 7.40 13.19
C PHE A 160 -4.11 8.35 12.58
N MET A 161 -4.20 8.64 11.27
CA MET A 161 -3.31 9.57 10.59
C MET A 161 -3.53 11.00 11.04
N ARG A 162 -4.80 11.41 11.20
CA ARG A 162 -5.15 12.73 11.70
C ARG A 162 -4.70 12.94 13.14
N ARG A 163 -4.88 11.94 14.01
CA ARG A 163 -4.44 12.02 15.40
C ARG A 163 -2.93 12.12 15.56
N ARG A 164 -2.17 11.55 14.63
CA ARG A 164 -0.70 11.63 14.63
C ARG A 164 -0.17 12.87 13.91
N GLU A 165 -1.04 13.73 13.36
CA GLU A 165 -0.66 14.86 12.52
C GLU A 165 0.27 14.46 11.36
N ASP A 166 0.06 13.26 10.84
CA ASP A 166 0.88 12.68 9.78
C ASP A 166 0.71 13.47 8.48
N ARG A 167 1.81 13.85 7.84
CA ARG A 167 1.82 14.50 6.53
C ARG A 167 2.16 13.51 5.44
N LEU A 168 1.19 13.29 4.56
CA LEU A 168 1.24 12.30 3.48
C LEU A 168 1.54 13.00 2.15
N PRO A 169 2.78 12.98 1.65
CA PRO A 169 3.10 13.56 0.35
C PRO A 169 2.38 12.84 -0.78
N LYS A 170 2.45 11.50 -0.74
CA LYS A 170 1.81 10.58 -1.68
C LYS A 170 1.50 9.26 -0.99
N VAL A 171 0.36 8.68 -1.34
CA VAL A 171 -0.03 7.33 -0.92
C VAL A 171 -0.23 6.48 -2.16
N PHE A 172 0.41 5.30 -2.17
CA PHE A 172 0.27 4.34 -3.24
C PHE A 172 -0.34 3.05 -2.71
N ARG A 173 -1.21 2.46 -3.54
CA ARG A 173 -1.82 1.14 -3.33
C ARG A 173 -1.09 0.10 -4.16
N ASN A 174 -0.74 -1.03 -3.56
CA ASN A 174 -0.30 -2.19 -4.33
C ASN A 174 -1.46 -2.76 -5.13
N THR A 175 -1.23 -2.95 -6.44
CA THR A 175 -2.13 -3.66 -7.34
C THR A 175 -1.48 -4.98 -7.74
N TYR A 176 -2.30 -5.93 -8.22
CA TYR A 176 -1.81 -7.24 -8.72
C TYR A 176 -2.08 -7.37 -10.21
N GLU A 177 -2.56 -6.30 -10.80
CA GLU A 177 -2.71 -6.06 -12.22
C GLU A 177 -1.82 -4.88 -12.61
N LYS A 178 -1.25 -4.92 -13.81
CA LYS A 178 -0.43 -3.82 -14.32
C LYS A 178 -1.24 -2.54 -14.45
N ASN A 179 -0.81 -1.49 -13.78
CA ASN A 179 -1.37 -0.17 -13.94
C ASN A 179 -0.79 0.50 -15.20
N PRO A 180 -1.58 0.72 -16.26
CA PRO A 180 -1.09 1.34 -17.50
C PRO A 180 -0.59 2.78 -17.29
N TYR A 181 -1.00 3.44 -16.21
CA TYR A 181 -0.61 4.80 -15.85
C TYR A 181 0.60 4.87 -14.92
N SER A 182 1.15 3.73 -14.51
CA SER A 182 2.40 3.71 -13.72
C SER A 182 3.57 4.24 -14.54
N LEU A 183 4.53 4.89 -13.88
CA LEU A 183 5.73 5.37 -14.54
C LEU A 183 6.48 4.23 -15.23
N TYR A 184 6.53 3.06 -14.61
CA TYR A 184 7.16 1.86 -15.18
C TYR A 184 6.62 1.53 -16.58
N VAL A 185 5.29 1.56 -16.76
CA VAL A 185 4.65 1.25 -18.05
C VAL A 185 4.79 2.43 -19.03
N GLN A 186 4.80 3.66 -18.52
CA GLN A 186 4.97 4.87 -19.33
C GLN A 186 6.40 5.06 -19.83
N ASN A 187 7.40 4.48 -19.15
CA ASN A 187 8.82 4.61 -19.44
C ASN A 187 9.25 3.67 -20.59
N LYS A 188 8.76 3.95 -21.80
CA LYS A 188 9.04 3.13 -22.99
C LYS A 188 10.51 3.10 -23.38
N GLU A 189 11.28 4.09 -23.01
CA GLU A 189 12.66 4.31 -23.45
C GLU A 189 13.69 3.87 -22.42
N ARG A 190 13.21 3.24 -21.34
CA ARG A 190 14.04 2.57 -20.33
C ARG A 190 15.02 3.51 -19.59
N ASP A 191 14.60 4.76 -19.34
CA ASP A 191 15.30 5.61 -18.38
C ASP A 191 15.43 4.91 -17.03
N SER A 192 16.51 5.19 -16.31
CA SER A 192 16.65 4.71 -14.94
C SER A 192 15.52 5.26 -14.07
N LEU A 193 14.83 4.41 -13.33
CA LEU A 193 13.70 4.79 -12.48
C LEU A 193 14.07 4.74 -10.99
N PRO A 194 13.59 5.68 -10.17
CA PRO A 194 13.63 5.54 -8.73
C PRO A 194 12.97 4.23 -8.28
N TYR A 195 13.51 3.62 -7.24
CA TYR A 195 13.07 2.31 -6.75
C TYR A 195 11.54 2.20 -6.57
N VAL A 196 10.91 3.23 -5.98
CA VAL A 196 9.47 3.25 -5.72
C VAL A 196 8.63 3.18 -7.01
N PHE A 197 9.14 3.65 -8.13
CA PHE A 197 8.45 3.65 -9.42
C PHE A 197 8.91 2.56 -10.38
N ASN A 198 9.86 1.72 -9.96
CA ASN A 198 10.35 0.60 -10.77
C ASN A 198 9.44 -0.62 -10.67
N THR A 199 8.14 -0.39 -10.71
CA THR A 199 7.10 -1.43 -10.68
C THR A 199 5.83 -0.97 -11.40
N PRO A 200 5.17 -1.87 -12.17
CA PRO A 200 3.89 -1.55 -12.78
C PRO A 200 2.70 -1.73 -11.83
N TYR A 201 2.91 -2.16 -10.60
CA TYR A 201 1.87 -2.65 -9.69
C TYR A 201 1.54 -1.67 -8.57
N ILE A 202 1.57 -0.36 -8.86
CA ILE A 202 1.17 0.68 -7.93
C ILE A 202 0.13 1.61 -8.53
N LEU A 203 -0.80 2.06 -7.70
CA LEU A 203 -1.85 3.04 -8.01
C LEU A 203 -1.78 4.18 -7.01
N ASP A 204 -1.79 5.42 -7.50
CA ASP A 204 -1.90 6.60 -6.66
C ASP A 204 -3.30 6.74 -6.06
N VAL A 205 -3.39 6.70 -4.74
CA VAL A 205 -4.63 6.81 -3.97
C VAL A 205 -4.57 7.94 -2.94
N THR A 206 -3.70 8.92 -3.13
CA THR A 206 -3.45 10.00 -2.17
C THR A 206 -4.71 10.75 -1.78
N ASP A 207 -5.59 11.02 -2.75
CA ASP A 207 -6.87 11.71 -2.57
C ASP A 207 -7.92 10.92 -1.77
N GLN A 208 -7.68 9.62 -1.51
CA GLN A 208 -8.51 8.84 -0.59
C GLN A 208 -8.14 9.06 0.89
N TYR A 209 -7.00 9.67 1.16
CA TYR A 209 -6.45 9.84 2.50
C TYR A 209 -6.41 11.29 2.97
N VAL A 210 -6.04 12.21 2.09
CA VAL A 210 -5.86 13.63 2.41
C VAL A 210 -6.37 14.53 1.29
N GLU A 211 -6.66 15.77 1.64
CA GLU A 211 -6.87 16.81 0.63
C GLU A 211 -5.60 17.04 -0.17
N THR A 212 -5.75 17.11 -1.48
CA THR A 212 -4.64 17.24 -2.40
C THR A 212 -4.69 18.53 -3.20
N SER A 213 -3.55 18.90 -3.76
CA SER A 213 -3.41 20.01 -4.71
C SER A 213 -2.60 19.58 -5.93
N ASP A 214 -2.91 20.17 -7.07
CA ASP A 214 -2.08 20.09 -8.28
C ASP A 214 -1.14 21.28 -8.30
N VAL A 215 0.12 21.06 -8.70
CA VAL A 215 1.15 22.10 -8.72
C VAL A 215 1.89 22.09 -10.05
N ASP A 216 1.98 23.25 -10.70
CA ASP A 216 2.83 23.48 -11.86
C ASP A 216 4.20 24.00 -11.39
N VAL A 217 5.25 23.29 -11.74
CA VAL A 217 6.64 23.60 -11.35
C VAL A 217 7.41 24.12 -12.56
N HIS A 218 8.12 25.23 -12.38
CA HIS A 218 9.11 25.70 -13.34
C HIS A 218 10.46 25.02 -13.07
N LEU A 219 11.12 24.60 -14.14
CA LEU A 219 12.39 23.88 -14.11
C LEU A 219 13.48 24.84 -14.60
N TYR A 220 14.55 24.97 -13.85
CA TYR A 220 15.63 25.94 -14.17
C TYR A 220 16.88 25.25 -14.71
N ASN A 221 17.19 24.06 -14.25
CA ASN A 221 18.33 23.28 -14.76
C ASN A 221 17.83 22.37 -15.89
N LEU A 222 18.03 22.81 -17.15
CA LEU A 222 17.50 22.12 -18.34
C LEU A 222 18.56 21.30 -19.08
N ASP A 223 19.81 21.25 -18.60
CA ASP A 223 20.95 20.61 -19.27
C ASP A 223 20.82 19.08 -19.33
N TYR A 224 19.86 18.55 -18.61
CA TYR A 224 19.62 17.10 -18.58
C TYR A 224 18.55 16.68 -19.57
N ASP A 225 18.92 15.84 -20.52
CA ASP A 225 17.97 15.18 -21.45
C ASP A 225 17.24 14.06 -20.72
N THR A 226 16.27 14.44 -19.89
CA THR A 226 15.39 13.52 -19.19
C THR A 226 13.93 13.91 -19.45
N ARG A 227 13.06 12.92 -19.61
CA ARG A 227 11.64 13.12 -19.87
C ARG A 227 10.81 13.25 -18.61
N TYR A 228 11.37 12.81 -17.51
CA TYR A 228 10.70 12.80 -16.22
C TYR A 228 11.41 13.67 -15.22
N VAL A 229 10.62 14.33 -14.42
CA VAL A 229 11.05 15.08 -13.26
C VAL A 229 10.29 14.59 -12.05
N TYR A 230 10.90 14.68 -10.90
CA TYR A 230 10.37 14.09 -9.68
C TYR A 230 10.21 15.16 -8.60
N LEU A 231 9.34 14.87 -7.62
CA LEU A 231 9.32 15.62 -6.37
C LEU A 231 9.87 14.75 -5.25
N SER A 232 10.75 15.37 -4.47
CA SER A 232 11.33 14.78 -3.27
C SER A 232 10.87 15.54 -2.03
N VAL A 233 10.79 14.83 -0.91
CA VAL A 233 10.62 15.40 0.42
C VAL A 233 11.89 15.19 1.23
N PHE A 234 12.25 16.17 2.08
CA PHE A 234 13.43 16.08 2.92
C PHE A 234 13.08 15.41 4.24
N ASN A 235 13.74 14.29 4.49
CA ASN A 235 13.62 13.63 5.77
C ASN A 235 14.80 12.66 5.98
N ASP A 236 15.14 12.39 7.24
CA ASP A 236 16.23 11.47 7.56
C ASP A 236 17.55 11.86 6.86
N GLN A 237 17.84 13.17 6.86
CA GLN A 237 19.03 13.82 6.26
C GLN A 237 19.19 13.61 4.74
N LYS A 238 18.11 13.27 4.04
CA LYS A 238 18.13 13.09 2.58
C LYS A 238 16.84 13.51 1.91
N TRP A 239 16.94 13.81 0.63
CA TRP A 239 15.79 14.01 -0.25
C TRP A 239 15.32 12.67 -0.80
N SER A 240 14.11 12.27 -0.46
CA SER A 240 13.50 11.01 -0.91
C SER A 240 12.43 11.29 -1.95
N ILE A 241 12.56 10.68 -3.13
CA ILE A 241 11.62 10.84 -4.24
C ILE A 241 10.28 10.19 -3.87
N VAL A 242 9.19 10.96 -4.04
CA VAL A 242 7.82 10.54 -3.69
C VAL A 242 6.83 10.67 -4.84
N HIS A 243 7.12 11.49 -5.87
CA HIS A 243 6.22 11.68 -7.00
C HIS A 243 6.98 11.92 -8.30
N TRP A 244 6.32 11.77 -9.43
CA TRP A 244 6.89 11.99 -10.76
C TRP A 244 5.92 12.75 -11.67
N ALA A 245 6.45 13.43 -12.66
CA ALA A 245 5.70 14.05 -13.73
C ALA A 245 6.49 14.02 -15.05
N ARG A 246 5.80 14.11 -16.16
CA ARG A 246 6.44 14.28 -17.47
C ARG A 246 6.89 15.72 -17.64
N LYS A 247 8.16 15.91 -18.02
CA LYS A 247 8.72 17.21 -18.39
C LYS A 247 8.09 17.70 -19.70
N LYS A 248 7.63 18.95 -19.73
CA LYS A 248 7.09 19.65 -20.91
C LYS A 248 7.82 20.98 -21.05
N GLY A 249 8.88 21.00 -21.86
CA GLY A 249 9.77 22.17 -21.94
C GLY A 249 10.36 22.51 -20.58
N THR A 250 10.10 23.73 -20.10
CA THR A 250 10.58 24.24 -18.80
C THR A 250 9.60 24.02 -17.65
N LYS A 251 8.59 23.16 -17.83
CA LYS A 251 7.52 22.97 -16.83
C LYS A 251 7.24 21.49 -16.60
N ALA A 252 6.71 21.20 -15.41
CA ALA A 252 6.11 19.92 -15.06
C ALA A 252 4.89 20.13 -14.17
N ARG A 253 3.82 19.38 -14.41
CA ARG A 253 2.62 19.38 -13.59
C ARG A 253 2.56 18.12 -12.73
N PHE A 254 2.53 18.33 -11.44
CA PHE A 254 2.36 17.29 -10.44
C PHE A 254 0.93 17.33 -9.89
N THR A 255 0.29 16.17 -9.83
CA THR A 255 -1.12 16.06 -9.42
C THR A 255 -1.27 15.32 -8.10
N LYS A 256 -2.36 15.61 -7.39
CA LYS A 256 -2.72 14.94 -6.14
C LYS A 256 -1.61 14.98 -5.09
N LEU A 257 -0.97 16.12 -4.89
CA LEU A 257 0.03 16.31 -3.84
C LEU A 257 -0.63 16.56 -2.48
N GLY A 258 -0.14 15.90 -1.45
CA GLY A 258 -0.49 16.25 -0.06
C GLY A 258 -0.07 17.68 0.26
N ARG A 259 -0.88 18.40 1.05
CA ARG A 259 -0.67 19.79 1.41
C ARG A 259 0.27 19.94 2.59
N ASP A 260 0.73 21.17 2.83
CA ASP A 260 1.56 21.57 3.97
C ASP A 260 2.90 20.80 4.07
N ILE A 261 3.49 20.49 2.93
CA ILE A 261 4.74 19.76 2.79
C ILE A 261 5.67 20.54 1.86
N VAL A 262 6.94 20.59 2.22
CA VAL A 262 7.99 21.16 1.36
C VAL A 262 8.43 20.10 0.35
N TYR A 263 8.34 20.43 -0.93
CA TYR A 263 8.77 19.59 -2.02
C TYR A 263 9.94 20.22 -2.77
N LEU A 264 10.95 19.41 -3.13
CA LEU A 264 12.05 19.80 -4.01
C LEU A 264 11.88 19.11 -5.37
N PRO A 265 11.79 19.87 -6.47
CA PRO A 265 11.87 19.31 -7.82
C PRO A 265 13.28 18.76 -8.09
N VAL A 266 13.36 17.53 -8.62
CA VAL A 266 14.63 16.86 -8.86
C VAL A 266 14.59 16.05 -10.15
N TYR A 267 15.76 15.89 -10.79
CA TYR A 267 16.01 14.84 -11.79
C TYR A 267 16.58 13.59 -11.12
N PHE A 268 16.34 12.45 -11.75
CA PHE A 268 16.94 11.18 -11.32
C PHE A 268 17.74 10.61 -12.50
N ILE A 269 19.06 10.65 -12.38
CA ILE A 269 19.99 10.32 -13.46
C ILE A 269 21.02 9.36 -12.91
N GLN A 270 21.12 8.16 -13.49
CA GLN A 270 22.09 7.13 -13.11
C GLN A 270 22.11 6.85 -11.59
N GLY A 271 20.95 6.88 -10.95
CA GLY A 271 20.84 6.67 -9.50
C GLY A 271 21.05 7.90 -8.63
N LEU A 272 21.42 9.04 -9.21
CA LEU A 272 21.63 10.30 -8.50
C LEU A 272 20.40 11.19 -8.55
N THR A 273 20.12 11.86 -7.45
CA THR A 273 19.08 12.88 -7.33
C THR A 273 19.73 14.26 -7.47
N ILE A 274 19.32 15.02 -8.48
CA ILE A 274 19.89 16.33 -8.84
C ILE A 274 18.79 17.38 -8.78
N PRO A 275 18.93 18.51 -8.08
CA PRO A 275 17.92 19.58 -8.07
C PRO A 275 17.57 20.06 -9.48
N ALA A 276 16.25 20.19 -9.75
CA ALA A 276 15.70 20.67 -11.02
C ALA A 276 15.16 22.11 -10.92
N GLY A 277 15.28 22.73 -9.76
CA GLY A 277 14.90 24.09 -9.45
C GLY A 277 15.91 24.77 -8.54
N ASN A 278 15.79 26.10 -8.38
CA ASN A 278 16.58 26.87 -7.39
C ASN A 278 16.00 26.67 -5.99
#